data_909541da16b954ec85b907d9ef31ac01
#
_entry.id   909541da16b954ec85b907d9ef31ac01
#
_cell.length_a   1.000
_cell.length_b   1.000
_cell.length_c   1.000
_cell.angle_alpha   90.00
_cell.angle_beta   90.00
_cell.angle_gamma   90.00
#
_symmetry.space_group_name_H-M   'P 1'
#
loop_
_entity.id
_entity.type
_entity.pdbx_description
1 polymer ?
#
loop_
_entity_poly.entity_id
_entity_poly.type
_entity_poly.pdbx_seq_one_letter_code
_entity_poly.pdbx_strand_id
1 'polypeptide(L)'
;MTDSAAPRLHVQALSAGCAEAARRWAERLGLPLAADDEAEFAVQVGEQGLQVLQLGADSPGPVRVDFVEGASAHRRKFGGGSGQMIAKAVGVQPGIRPRVLDATAGLGRDGFVLASLGCEVTLVERQPLIAALLEDGLERARRDPDVAPIAARMRLLGGNSADLMRVWDGEAPQVVYLDPMFPHRDKSALVKKEMSLFRPLVGDDLDAPALLQAALALASHRVVVKRPRKAPIIEGPKPGYSLEGKSSRYDIYPKKALGKG
;
A
#
# COMPACT_ATOMS: atom_id res chain seq x y z
N MET A 1 25.90 12.79 7.96
CA MET A 1 24.53 12.80 7.42
C MET A 1 24.68 13.27 5.98
N THR A 2 24.77 12.36 5.03
CA THR A 2 24.77 12.69 3.60
C THR A 2 23.36 13.09 3.23
N ASP A 3 23.19 14.35 2.90
CA ASP A 3 21.98 14.89 2.29
C ASP A 3 21.84 14.20 0.91
N SER A 4 21.15 13.07 0.90
CA SER A 4 20.86 12.37 -0.35
C SER A 4 19.78 13.18 -1.06
N ALA A 5 20.18 13.89 -2.11
CA ALA A 5 19.21 14.58 -2.96
C ALA A 5 18.09 13.60 -3.37
N ALA A 6 16.85 14.09 -3.44
CA ALA A 6 15.73 13.27 -3.90
C ALA A 6 16.04 12.71 -5.31
N PRO A 7 15.72 11.44 -5.57
CA PRO A 7 16.02 10.81 -6.85
C PRO A 7 15.33 11.57 -8.00
N ARG A 8 16.03 11.71 -9.12
CA ARG A 8 15.49 12.40 -10.30
C ARG A 8 14.59 11.45 -11.07
N LEU A 9 13.40 11.95 -11.41
CA LEU A 9 12.39 11.21 -12.17
C LEU A 9 11.93 12.01 -13.38
N HIS A 10 11.54 11.31 -14.43
CA HIS A 10 10.82 11.87 -15.57
C HIS A 10 9.64 10.99 -15.97
N VAL A 11 8.70 11.52 -16.72
CA VAL A 11 7.58 10.77 -17.32
C VAL A 11 7.87 10.55 -18.80
N GLN A 12 7.61 9.33 -19.28
CA GLN A 12 7.74 9.00 -20.70
C GLN A 12 6.55 8.17 -21.20
N ALA A 13 6.12 8.44 -22.43
CA ALA A 13 5.18 7.59 -23.16
C ALA A 13 5.93 6.43 -23.81
N LEU A 14 5.42 5.20 -23.70
CA LEU A 14 6.00 4.02 -24.37
C LEU A 14 5.54 3.89 -25.83
N SER A 15 4.52 4.64 -26.23
CA SER A 15 4.05 4.71 -27.63
C SER A 15 3.42 6.09 -27.90
N ALA A 16 3.27 6.44 -29.16
CA ALA A 16 2.61 7.68 -29.57
C ALA A 16 1.16 7.76 -29.04
N GLY A 17 0.45 6.64 -28.98
CA GLY A 17 -0.91 6.56 -28.43
C GLY A 17 -1.02 6.89 -26.94
N CYS A 18 0.11 6.79 -26.21
CA CYS A 18 0.16 7.09 -24.76
C CYS A 18 0.63 8.51 -24.45
N ALA A 19 1.00 9.33 -25.46
CA ALA A 19 1.60 10.65 -25.25
C ALA A 19 0.72 11.60 -24.44
N GLU A 20 -0.59 11.63 -24.71
CA GLU A 20 -1.53 12.48 -23.99
C GLU A 20 -1.72 12.03 -22.53
N ALA A 21 -1.78 10.73 -22.28
CA ALA A 21 -1.85 10.19 -20.93
C ALA A 21 -0.55 10.48 -20.15
N ALA A 22 0.62 10.38 -20.82
CA ALA A 22 1.90 10.71 -20.20
C ALA A 22 1.98 12.20 -19.82
N ARG A 23 1.47 13.11 -20.66
CA ARG A 23 1.39 14.55 -20.36
C ARG A 23 0.55 14.79 -19.10
N ARG A 24 -0.67 14.20 -19.00
CA ARG A 24 -1.53 14.34 -17.82
C ARG A 24 -0.86 13.82 -16.55
N TRP A 25 -0.15 12.70 -16.63
CA TRP A 25 0.58 12.17 -15.47
C TRP A 25 1.78 13.05 -15.09
N ALA A 26 2.51 13.60 -16.06
CA ALA A 26 3.61 14.55 -15.82
C ALA A 26 3.13 15.79 -15.08
N GLU A 27 2.05 16.42 -15.56
CA GLU A 27 1.43 17.57 -14.91
C GLU A 27 0.95 17.25 -13.49
N ARG A 28 0.24 16.15 -13.32
CA ARG A 28 -0.31 15.74 -12.02
C ARG A 28 0.77 15.40 -10.99
N LEU A 29 1.88 14.81 -11.41
CA LEU A 29 3.00 14.44 -10.55
C LEU A 29 4.04 15.55 -10.39
N GLY A 30 3.92 16.65 -11.17
CA GLY A 30 4.90 17.72 -11.21
C GLY A 30 6.28 17.25 -11.72
N LEU A 31 6.30 16.28 -12.64
CA LEU A 31 7.51 15.68 -13.19
C LEU A 31 7.74 16.14 -14.65
N PRO A 32 9.00 16.25 -15.10
CA PRO A 32 9.31 16.57 -16.50
C PRO A 32 8.79 15.47 -17.45
N LEU A 33 8.29 15.90 -18.60
CA LEU A 33 7.83 15.05 -19.70
C LEU A 33 8.94 14.99 -20.78
N ALA A 34 10.05 14.39 -20.49
CA ALA A 34 11.13 14.11 -21.44
C ALA A 34 12.14 13.19 -20.78
N ALA A 35 12.87 12.45 -21.62
CA ALA A 35 14.05 11.74 -21.14
C ALA A 35 15.07 12.75 -20.55
N ASP A 36 15.53 12.45 -19.36
CA ASP A 36 16.61 13.16 -18.68
C ASP A 36 17.71 12.13 -18.48
N ASP A 37 18.87 12.35 -19.10
CA ASP A 37 20.02 11.44 -19.03
C ASP A 37 20.57 11.28 -17.61
N GLU A 38 20.24 12.20 -16.71
CA GLU A 38 20.60 12.14 -15.30
C GLU A 38 19.51 11.57 -14.41
N ALA A 39 18.37 11.16 -14.97
CA ALA A 39 17.28 10.57 -14.20
C ALA A 39 17.66 9.16 -13.71
N GLU A 40 17.27 8.86 -12.47
CA GLU A 40 17.45 7.54 -11.88
C GLU A 40 16.22 6.64 -12.10
N PHE A 41 15.07 7.25 -12.35
CA PHE A 41 13.79 6.54 -12.55
C PHE A 41 12.99 7.15 -13.69
N ALA A 42 12.26 6.29 -14.41
CA ALA A 42 11.26 6.68 -15.39
C ALA A 42 9.87 6.21 -14.97
N VAL A 43 8.93 7.15 -14.97
CA VAL A 43 7.49 6.85 -14.88
C VAL A 43 6.98 6.63 -16.29
N GLN A 44 6.73 5.39 -16.64
CA GLN A 44 6.39 4.97 -17.99
C GLN A 44 4.88 4.79 -18.12
N VAL A 45 4.32 5.38 -19.17
CA VAL A 45 2.90 5.25 -19.53
C VAL A 45 2.78 4.42 -20.80
N GLY A 46 2.20 3.25 -20.68
CA GLY A 46 1.99 2.31 -21.78
C GLY A 46 0.54 1.83 -21.86
N GLU A 47 0.24 1.00 -22.85
CA GLU A 47 -1.09 0.40 -23.04
C GLU A 47 -1.52 -0.46 -21.84
N GLN A 48 -0.54 -1.01 -21.13
CA GLN A 48 -0.78 -1.81 -19.93
C GLN A 48 -0.88 -0.98 -18.64
N GLY A 49 -0.92 0.37 -18.75
CA GLY A 49 -1.02 1.29 -17.63
C GLY A 49 0.30 1.90 -17.19
N LEU A 50 0.28 2.46 -15.98
CA LEU A 50 1.39 3.17 -15.37
C LEU A 50 2.37 2.19 -14.71
N GLN A 51 3.66 2.41 -14.92
CA GLN A 51 4.73 1.66 -14.28
C GLN A 51 5.93 2.54 -13.96
N VAL A 52 6.75 2.14 -12.98
CA VAL A 52 8.03 2.78 -12.67
C VAL A 52 9.17 1.84 -12.99
N LEU A 53 10.15 2.36 -13.69
CA LEU A 53 11.39 1.67 -14.03
C LEU A 53 12.55 2.42 -13.37
N GLN A 54 13.41 1.71 -12.65
CA GLN A 54 14.73 2.22 -12.28
C GLN A 54 15.62 2.16 -13.53
N LEU A 55 16.34 3.23 -13.82
CA LEU A 55 17.27 3.30 -14.96
C LEU A 55 18.64 2.78 -14.55
N GLY A 56 19.40 2.26 -15.51
CA GLY A 56 20.73 1.70 -15.29
C GLY A 56 20.86 0.21 -15.67
N ALA A 57 22.10 -0.27 -15.82
CA ALA A 57 22.40 -1.60 -16.39
C ALA A 57 21.91 -2.77 -15.53
N ASP A 58 21.94 -2.65 -14.20
CA ASP A 58 21.54 -3.69 -13.25
C ASP A 58 20.15 -3.45 -12.64
N SER A 59 19.33 -2.62 -13.29
CA SER A 59 18.03 -2.25 -12.75
C SER A 59 17.07 -3.43 -12.76
N PRO A 60 16.25 -3.59 -11.71
CA PRO A 60 15.13 -4.53 -11.73
C PRO A 60 14.14 -4.05 -12.80
N GLY A 61 13.48 -4.97 -13.53
CA GLY A 61 12.46 -4.56 -14.50
C GLY A 61 11.33 -3.73 -13.86
N PRO A 62 10.43 -3.14 -14.65
CA PRO A 62 9.44 -2.20 -14.18
C PRO A 62 8.52 -2.76 -13.11
N VAL A 63 8.02 -1.89 -12.24
CA VAL A 63 7.02 -2.21 -11.23
C VAL A 63 5.72 -1.50 -11.57
N ARG A 64 4.65 -2.28 -11.57
CA ARG A 64 3.28 -1.87 -11.84
C ARG A 64 2.36 -2.45 -10.77
N VAL A 65 1.28 -1.76 -10.44
CA VAL A 65 0.19 -2.35 -9.67
C VAL A 65 -0.69 -3.16 -10.62
N ASP A 66 -0.86 -4.45 -10.33
CA ASP A 66 -1.73 -5.32 -11.10
C ASP A 66 -2.56 -6.22 -10.17
N PHE A 67 -3.88 -6.06 -10.23
CA PHE A 67 -4.83 -6.84 -9.46
C PHE A 67 -5.51 -7.95 -10.28
N VAL A 68 -5.39 -7.86 -11.61
CA VAL A 68 -6.01 -8.82 -12.54
C VAL A 68 -5.12 -10.04 -12.74
N GLU A 69 -3.82 -9.80 -12.90
CA GLU A 69 -2.83 -10.83 -13.21
C GLU A 69 -1.74 -10.97 -12.13
N GLY A 70 -0.82 -11.90 -12.32
CA GLY A 70 0.38 -12.06 -11.51
C GLY A 70 0.12 -12.49 -10.06
N ALA A 71 0.91 -11.92 -9.13
CA ALA A 71 0.93 -12.32 -7.73
C ALA A 71 -0.40 -12.06 -7.00
N SER A 72 -1.12 -10.99 -7.34
CA SER A 72 -2.41 -10.65 -6.74
C SER A 72 -3.49 -11.64 -7.16
N ALA A 73 -3.54 -12.01 -8.44
CA ALA A 73 -4.46 -13.02 -8.96
C ALA A 73 -4.17 -14.40 -8.35
N HIS A 74 -2.89 -14.78 -8.24
CA HIS A 74 -2.50 -16.05 -7.62
C HIS A 74 -2.91 -16.07 -6.13
N ARG A 75 -2.65 -14.98 -5.37
CA ARG A 75 -3.03 -14.88 -3.96
C ARG A 75 -4.55 -14.91 -3.77
N ARG A 76 -5.32 -14.32 -4.69
CA ARG A 76 -6.79 -14.40 -4.70
C ARG A 76 -7.28 -15.83 -4.86
N LYS A 77 -6.72 -16.59 -5.82
CA LYS A 77 -7.16 -17.95 -6.15
C LYS A 77 -6.67 -19.01 -5.14
N PHE A 78 -5.46 -18.85 -4.62
CA PHE A 78 -4.76 -19.89 -3.86
C PHE A 78 -4.29 -19.47 -2.47
N GLY A 79 -4.53 -18.23 -2.06
CA GLY A 79 -3.97 -17.63 -0.83
C GLY A 79 -4.61 -18.07 0.49
N GLY A 80 -5.52 -19.05 0.52
CA GLY A 80 -6.08 -19.59 1.77
C GLY A 80 -7.23 -18.77 2.40
N GLY A 81 -7.79 -17.81 1.70
CA GLY A 81 -9.01 -17.09 2.10
C GLY A 81 -8.93 -16.46 3.49
N SER A 82 -9.98 -16.65 4.31
CA SER A 82 -10.04 -16.15 5.70
C SER A 82 -9.03 -16.81 6.66
N GLY A 83 -8.37 -17.88 6.25
CA GLY A 83 -7.27 -18.50 6.99
C GLY A 83 -5.98 -17.70 7.01
N GLN A 84 -5.83 -16.68 6.14
CA GLN A 84 -4.67 -15.80 6.13
C GLN A 84 -4.52 -15.03 7.44
N MET A 85 -3.27 -14.82 7.87
CA MET A 85 -3.02 -14.12 9.13
C MET A 85 -3.56 -12.70 9.16
N ILE A 86 -3.49 -11.97 8.04
CA ILE A 86 -4.06 -10.62 7.94
C ILE A 86 -5.57 -10.64 8.18
N ALA A 87 -6.29 -11.62 7.61
CA ALA A 87 -7.72 -11.77 7.80
C ALA A 87 -8.07 -12.01 9.29
N LYS A 88 -7.32 -12.90 9.95
CA LYS A 88 -7.48 -13.15 11.39
C LYS A 88 -7.16 -11.92 12.24
N ALA A 89 -6.09 -11.19 11.89
CA ALA A 89 -5.67 -9.98 12.60
C ALA A 89 -6.75 -8.88 12.54
N VAL A 90 -7.30 -8.61 11.35
CA VAL A 90 -8.38 -7.62 11.22
C VAL A 90 -9.73 -8.13 11.72
N GLY A 91 -9.86 -9.43 11.95
CA GLY A 91 -11.06 -10.04 12.54
C GLY A 91 -12.13 -10.46 11.53
N VAL A 92 -11.73 -10.83 10.32
CA VAL A 92 -12.61 -11.46 9.34
C VAL A 92 -13.05 -12.83 9.84
N GLN A 93 -14.34 -13.06 9.97
CA GLN A 93 -14.95 -14.30 10.45
C GLN A 93 -16.24 -14.58 9.64
N PRO A 94 -16.85 -15.78 9.74
CA PRO A 94 -18.15 -16.04 9.15
C PRO A 94 -19.18 -14.99 9.61
N GLY A 95 -19.75 -14.27 8.63
CA GLY A 95 -20.73 -13.20 8.88
C GLY A 95 -20.15 -11.86 9.38
N ILE A 96 -18.81 -11.72 9.52
CA ILE A 96 -18.15 -10.48 9.95
C ILE A 96 -17.18 -10.02 8.88
N ARG A 97 -17.42 -8.83 8.32
CA ARG A 97 -16.58 -8.15 7.33
C ARG A 97 -16.36 -6.72 7.80
N PRO A 98 -15.31 -6.46 8.59
CA PRO A 98 -15.09 -5.13 9.13
C PRO A 98 -14.75 -4.12 8.01
N ARG A 99 -15.17 -2.86 8.22
CA ARG A 99 -14.66 -1.74 7.44
C ARG A 99 -13.25 -1.43 7.89
N VAL A 100 -12.31 -1.46 6.95
CA VAL A 100 -10.88 -1.31 7.21
C VAL A 100 -10.37 -0.01 6.59
N LEU A 101 -9.60 0.75 7.36
CA LEU A 101 -8.72 1.79 6.87
C LEU A 101 -7.31 1.21 6.81
N ASP A 102 -6.77 1.02 5.61
CA ASP A 102 -5.35 0.72 5.40
C ASP A 102 -4.62 2.06 5.29
N ALA A 103 -3.97 2.47 6.38
CA ALA A 103 -3.32 3.77 6.49
C ALA A 103 -1.88 3.79 5.95
N THR A 104 -1.43 2.69 5.35
CA THR A 104 -0.10 2.52 4.73
C THR A 104 -0.22 1.70 3.46
N ALA A 105 -1.09 2.13 2.55
CA ALA A 105 -1.57 1.31 1.45
C ALA A 105 -0.48 0.80 0.50
N GLY A 106 0.56 1.62 0.22
CA GLY A 106 1.59 1.27 -0.74
C GLY A 106 0.98 0.85 -2.09
N LEU A 107 1.33 -0.33 -2.58
CA LEU A 107 0.76 -0.88 -3.81
C LEU A 107 -0.61 -1.57 -3.63
N GLY A 108 -1.27 -1.39 -2.49
CA GLY A 108 -2.63 -1.86 -2.23
C GLY A 108 -2.78 -3.37 -2.06
N ARG A 109 -1.71 -4.13 -1.87
CA ARG A 109 -1.75 -5.61 -1.86
C ARG A 109 -2.51 -6.20 -0.69
N ASP A 110 -2.28 -5.69 0.50
CA ASP A 110 -2.96 -6.16 1.71
C ASP A 110 -4.41 -5.69 1.71
N GLY A 111 -4.67 -4.45 1.28
CA GLY A 111 -6.02 -3.93 1.07
C GLY A 111 -6.81 -4.75 0.05
N PHE A 112 -6.20 -5.16 -1.07
CA PHE A 112 -6.85 -6.02 -2.08
C PHE A 112 -7.21 -7.41 -1.52
N VAL A 113 -6.35 -7.99 -0.69
CA VAL A 113 -6.67 -9.25 -0.01
C VAL A 113 -7.89 -9.08 0.89
N LEU A 114 -7.96 -8.02 1.68
CA LEU A 114 -9.10 -7.75 2.56
C LEU A 114 -10.40 -7.50 1.76
N ALA A 115 -10.30 -6.74 0.67
CA ALA A 115 -11.43 -6.48 -0.23
C ALA A 115 -11.92 -7.78 -0.92
N SER A 116 -11.01 -8.69 -1.29
CA SER A 116 -11.36 -10.00 -1.86
C SER A 116 -12.09 -10.91 -0.87
N LEU A 117 -11.90 -10.69 0.43
CA LEU A 117 -12.61 -11.36 1.51
C LEU A 117 -13.95 -10.69 1.88
N GLY A 118 -14.31 -9.61 1.18
CA GLY A 118 -15.58 -8.90 1.33
C GLY A 118 -15.53 -7.70 2.28
N CYS A 119 -14.37 -7.28 2.75
CA CYS A 119 -14.23 -6.05 3.53
C CYS A 119 -14.36 -4.81 2.63
N GLU A 120 -14.96 -3.75 3.14
CA GLU A 120 -14.80 -2.41 2.57
C GLU A 120 -13.47 -1.83 3.06
N VAL A 121 -12.64 -1.36 2.12
CA VAL A 121 -11.28 -0.91 2.41
C VAL A 121 -11.06 0.50 1.89
N THR A 122 -10.79 1.42 2.80
CA THR A 122 -10.24 2.73 2.45
C THR A 122 -8.72 2.62 2.51
N LEU A 123 -8.06 2.97 1.44
CA LEU A 123 -6.61 2.97 1.27
C LEU A 123 -6.09 4.39 1.41
N VAL A 124 -5.07 4.64 2.20
CA VAL A 124 -4.39 5.94 2.25
C VAL A 124 -2.94 5.76 1.85
N GLU A 125 -2.52 6.56 0.85
CA GLU A 125 -1.14 6.58 0.39
C GLU A 125 -0.65 8.03 0.30
N ARG A 126 0.49 8.32 0.98
CA ARG A 126 1.03 9.67 1.07
C ARG A 126 1.96 10.05 -0.09
N GLN A 127 2.59 9.05 -0.72
CA GLN A 127 3.53 9.30 -1.81
C GLN A 127 2.77 9.44 -3.14
N PRO A 128 2.81 10.62 -3.80
CA PRO A 128 1.99 10.87 -4.99
C PRO A 128 2.23 9.85 -6.11
N LEU A 129 3.48 9.42 -6.32
CA LEU A 129 3.81 8.44 -7.36
C LEU A 129 3.24 7.05 -7.03
N ILE A 130 3.31 6.62 -5.78
CA ILE A 130 2.75 5.33 -5.36
C ILE A 130 1.23 5.36 -5.41
N ALA A 131 0.63 6.47 -4.99
CA ALA A 131 -0.82 6.68 -5.12
C ALA A 131 -1.27 6.65 -6.58
N ALA A 132 -0.50 7.25 -7.51
CA ALA A 132 -0.78 7.21 -8.96
C ALA A 132 -0.73 5.78 -9.52
N LEU A 133 0.29 4.99 -9.16
CA LEU A 133 0.37 3.57 -9.55
C LEU A 133 -0.82 2.76 -9.01
N LEU A 134 -1.20 3.00 -7.77
CA LEU A 134 -2.32 2.31 -7.13
C LEU A 134 -3.66 2.70 -7.77
N GLU A 135 -3.86 3.97 -8.07
CA GLU A 135 -5.04 4.48 -8.77
C GLU A 135 -5.19 3.85 -10.16
N ASP A 136 -4.12 3.89 -10.97
CA ASP A 136 -4.11 3.24 -12.29
C ASP A 136 -4.43 1.74 -12.21
N GLY A 137 -3.83 1.04 -11.23
CA GLY A 137 -4.12 -0.37 -10.99
C GLY A 137 -5.58 -0.64 -10.60
N LEU A 138 -6.17 0.21 -9.76
CA LEU A 138 -7.58 0.14 -9.38
C LEU A 138 -8.51 0.44 -10.55
N GLU A 139 -8.18 1.44 -11.39
CA GLU A 139 -8.98 1.74 -12.58
C GLU A 139 -8.99 0.59 -13.57
N ARG A 140 -7.84 -0.06 -13.81
CA ARG A 140 -7.77 -1.27 -14.65
C ARG A 140 -8.55 -2.42 -14.04
N ALA A 141 -8.43 -2.64 -12.73
CA ALA A 141 -9.17 -3.66 -12.01
C ALA A 141 -10.70 -3.47 -12.09
N ARG A 142 -11.19 -2.23 -12.10
CA ARG A 142 -12.63 -1.91 -12.27
C ARG A 142 -13.17 -2.23 -13.65
N ARG A 143 -12.32 -2.38 -14.66
CA ARG A 143 -12.71 -2.75 -16.04
C ARG A 143 -12.71 -4.26 -16.26
N ASP A 144 -12.09 -5.02 -15.39
CA ASP A 144 -12.04 -6.47 -15.45
C ASP A 144 -13.27 -7.09 -14.75
N PRO A 145 -14.11 -7.90 -15.43
CA PRO A 145 -15.36 -8.40 -14.86
C PRO A 145 -15.18 -9.30 -13.63
N ASP A 146 -14.04 -10.00 -13.50
CA ASP A 146 -13.77 -10.91 -12.38
C ASP A 146 -13.25 -10.14 -11.14
N VAL A 147 -12.63 -8.99 -11.35
CA VAL A 147 -11.97 -8.20 -10.30
C VAL A 147 -12.75 -6.95 -9.93
N ALA A 148 -13.58 -6.43 -10.84
CA ALA A 148 -14.39 -5.23 -10.61
C ALA A 148 -15.19 -5.28 -9.29
N PRO A 149 -15.85 -6.38 -8.90
CA PRO A 149 -16.57 -6.45 -7.64
C PRO A 149 -15.67 -6.32 -6.40
N ILE A 150 -14.37 -6.68 -6.51
CA ILE A 150 -13.39 -6.52 -5.45
C ILE A 150 -12.91 -5.07 -5.41
N ALA A 151 -12.53 -4.52 -6.56
CA ALA A 151 -12.05 -3.15 -6.70
C ALA A 151 -13.13 -2.11 -6.29
N ALA A 152 -14.42 -2.43 -6.45
CA ALA A 152 -15.53 -1.59 -6.01
C ALA A 152 -15.59 -1.42 -4.48
N ARG A 153 -15.00 -2.34 -3.71
CA ARG A 153 -14.87 -2.23 -2.25
C ARG A 153 -13.64 -1.43 -1.81
N MET A 154 -12.84 -0.94 -2.75
CA MET A 154 -11.59 -0.24 -2.47
C MET A 154 -11.70 1.24 -2.86
N ARG A 155 -11.48 2.12 -1.90
CA ARG A 155 -11.43 3.57 -2.09
C ARG A 155 -10.04 4.09 -1.76
N LEU A 156 -9.41 4.81 -2.67
CA LEU A 156 -8.10 5.44 -2.45
C LEU A 156 -8.26 6.91 -2.05
N LEU A 157 -7.49 7.31 -1.04
CA LEU A 157 -7.28 8.69 -0.61
C LEU A 157 -5.78 9.00 -0.67
N GLY A 158 -5.41 10.10 -1.31
CA GLY A 158 -4.04 10.60 -1.29
C GLY A 158 -3.81 11.51 -0.08
N GLY A 159 -2.67 11.37 0.59
CA GLY A 159 -2.29 12.28 1.66
C GLY A 159 -1.66 11.60 2.88
N ASN A 160 -1.27 12.42 3.86
CA ASN A 160 -0.72 11.92 5.12
C ASN A 160 -1.82 11.27 5.95
N SER A 161 -1.62 9.99 6.29
CA SER A 161 -2.63 9.19 7.00
C SER A 161 -2.92 9.69 8.40
N ALA A 162 -1.92 10.17 9.13
CA ALA A 162 -2.13 10.69 10.48
C ALA A 162 -2.98 11.96 10.45
N ASP A 163 -2.76 12.83 9.45
CA ASP A 163 -3.53 14.06 9.30
C ASP A 163 -4.96 13.75 8.86
N LEU A 164 -5.14 12.89 7.86
CA LEU A 164 -6.47 12.46 7.43
C LEU A 164 -7.27 11.79 8.55
N MET A 165 -6.62 10.99 9.41
CA MET A 165 -7.28 10.36 10.56
C MET A 165 -7.71 11.38 11.62
N ARG A 166 -6.98 12.48 11.80
CA ARG A 166 -7.35 13.55 12.76
C ARG A 166 -8.58 14.35 12.34
N VAL A 167 -8.77 14.49 11.03
CA VAL A 167 -9.88 15.25 10.44
C VAL A 167 -10.90 14.32 9.78
N TRP A 168 -10.94 13.04 10.21
CA TRP A 168 -11.80 12.03 9.61
C TRP A 168 -13.25 12.46 9.66
N ASP A 169 -13.89 12.54 8.50
CA ASP A 169 -15.30 12.83 8.35
C ASP A 169 -16.08 11.54 8.03
N GLY A 170 -17.22 11.38 8.69
CA GLY A 170 -18.09 10.23 8.55
C GLY A 170 -17.85 9.13 9.58
N GLU A 171 -18.40 7.95 9.31
CA GLU A 171 -18.35 6.82 10.24
C GLU A 171 -16.93 6.28 10.40
N ALA A 172 -16.47 6.18 11.66
CA ALA A 172 -15.12 5.70 11.95
C ALA A 172 -14.92 4.26 11.45
N PRO A 173 -13.74 3.94 10.87
CA PRO A 173 -13.40 2.57 10.48
C PRO A 173 -13.43 1.65 11.70
N GLN A 174 -13.90 0.42 11.50
CA GLN A 174 -13.87 -0.57 12.58
C GLN A 174 -12.45 -1.01 12.89
N VAL A 175 -11.62 -1.11 11.84
CA VAL A 175 -10.22 -1.50 11.95
C VAL A 175 -9.35 -0.48 11.23
N VAL A 176 -8.29 -0.01 11.88
CA VAL A 176 -7.18 0.68 11.22
C VAL A 176 -6.01 -0.29 11.11
N TYR A 177 -5.55 -0.53 9.89
CA TYR A 177 -4.43 -1.38 9.55
C TYR A 177 -3.21 -0.55 9.21
N LEU A 178 -2.05 -0.92 9.76
CA LEU A 178 -0.76 -0.24 9.57
C LEU A 178 0.30 -1.28 9.17
N ASP A 179 1.05 -1.01 8.11
CA ASP A 179 2.28 -1.72 7.72
C ASP A 179 3.39 -0.72 7.42
N PRO A 180 3.80 0.12 8.41
CA PRO A 180 4.79 1.14 8.18
C PRO A 180 6.14 0.52 7.82
N MET A 181 6.86 1.15 6.88
CA MET A 181 8.19 0.72 6.48
C MET A 181 9.14 0.78 7.65
N PHE A 182 9.71 -0.37 8.00
CA PHE A 182 10.67 -0.47 9.09
C PHE A 182 12.09 -0.36 8.54
N PRO A 183 12.95 0.49 9.14
CA PRO A 183 14.34 0.57 8.74
C PRO A 183 15.06 -0.76 9.05
N HIS A 184 15.28 -1.57 8.02
CA HIS A 184 16.05 -2.81 8.16
C HIS A 184 17.55 -2.49 8.20
N ARG A 185 18.21 -2.89 9.28
CA ARG A 185 19.67 -2.86 9.40
C ARG A 185 20.35 -4.12 8.85
N ASP A 186 19.62 -5.19 8.57
CA ASP A 186 20.21 -6.47 8.20
C ASP A 186 20.15 -6.76 6.71
N LYS A 187 21.31 -7.16 6.17
CA LYS A 187 21.58 -7.59 4.79
C LYS A 187 21.02 -8.98 4.48
N SER A 188 19.93 -9.42 5.05
CA SER A 188 19.42 -10.76 4.82
C SER A 188 18.25 -10.78 3.86
N ALA A 189 18.46 -11.51 2.77
CA ALA A 189 17.54 -12.09 1.82
C ALA A 189 16.73 -11.12 0.97
N LEU A 190 16.90 -11.28 -0.34
CA LEU A 190 16.02 -10.89 -1.44
C LEU A 190 14.92 -9.87 -1.01
N VAL A 191 15.35 -8.64 -0.80
CA VAL A 191 14.44 -7.50 -0.78
C VAL A 191 13.59 -7.67 -2.03
N LYS A 192 12.28 -7.84 -1.87
CA LYS A 192 11.41 -7.97 -3.03
C LYS A 192 11.75 -6.84 -3.98
N LYS A 193 11.94 -7.15 -5.26
CA LYS A 193 12.29 -6.22 -6.34
C LYS A 193 11.65 -4.82 -6.18
N GLU A 194 10.38 -4.78 -5.82
CA GLU A 194 9.63 -3.57 -5.60
C GLU A 194 10.08 -2.76 -4.39
N MET A 195 10.41 -3.43 -3.27
CA MET A 195 10.91 -2.75 -2.07
C MET A 195 12.27 -2.09 -2.31
N SER A 196 13.14 -2.73 -3.13
CA SER A 196 14.42 -2.13 -3.51
C SER A 196 14.24 -0.90 -4.41
N LEU A 197 13.24 -0.91 -5.28
CA LEU A 197 12.92 0.19 -6.17
C LEU A 197 12.26 1.35 -5.44
N PHE A 198 11.33 1.06 -4.51
CA PHE A 198 10.55 2.12 -3.85
C PHE A 198 11.24 2.74 -2.64
N ARG A 199 12.16 2.05 -1.98
CA ARG A 199 12.82 2.60 -0.80
C ARG A 199 13.53 3.94 -1.05
N PRO A 200 14.27 4.14 -2.15
CA PRO A 200 14.82 5.46 -2.48
C PRO A 200 13.75 6.54 -2.72
N LEU A 201 12.55 6.15 -3.19
CA LEU A 201 11.47 7.06 -3.54
C LEU A 201 10.58 7.42 -2.33
N VAL A 202 10.44 6.51 -1.36
CA VAL A 202 9.46 6.62 -0.25
C VAL A 202 10.14 6.99 1.06
N GLY A 203 11.39 6.55 1.28
CA GLY A 203 12.08 6.70 2.57
C GLY A 203 11.57 5.75 3.65
N ASP A 204 11.98 6.00 4.89
CA ASP A 204 11.55 5.26 6.08
C ASP A 204 10.39 6.00 6.79
N ASP A 205 9.47 5.25 7.40
CA ASP A 205 8.35 5.80 8.17
C ASP A 205 8.80 6.16 9.60
N LEU A 206 9.46 7.30 9.75
CA LEU A 206 9.94 7.80 11.05
C LEU A 206 8.79 8.29 11.94
N ASP A 207 7.61 8.49 11.39
CA ASP A 207 6.40 8.98 12.05
C ASP A 207 5.48 7.85 12.55
N ALA A 208 5.95 6.60 12.55
CA ALA A 208 5.15 5.45 12.97
C ALA A 208 4.50 5.58 14.37
N PRO A 209 5.13 6.17 15.41
CA PRO A 209 4.47 6.42 16.68
C PRO A 209 3.27 7.37 16.58
N ALA A 210 3.40 8.47 15.84
CA ALA A 210 2.32 9.44 15.64
C ALA A 210 1.16 8.82 14.82
N LEU A 211 1.50 7.99 13.83
CA LEU A 211 0.55 7.23 13.02
C LEU A 211 -0.24 6.24 13.89
N LEU A 212 0.43 5.49 14.78
CA LEU A 212 -0.23 4.59 15.73
C LEU A 212 -1.17 5.33 16.67
N GLN A 213 -0.77 6.49 17.18
CA GLN A 213 -1.60 7.33 18.05
C GLN A 213 -2.90 7.77 17.33
N ALA A 214 -2.78 8.28 16.10
CA ALA A 214 -3.92 8.69 15.29
C ALA A 214 -4.85 7.49 14.98
N ALA A 215 -4.28 6.33 14.66
CA ALA A 215 -5.03 5.10 14.44
C ALA A 215 -5.80 4.64 15.67
N LEU A 216 -5.16 4.70 16.85
CA LEU A 216 -5.81 4.36 18.12
C LEU A 216 -6.93 5.33 18.47
N ALA A 217 -6.81 6.62 18.14
CA ALA A 217 -7.87 7.59 18.36
C ALA A 217 -9.08 7.30 17.46
N LEU A 218 -8.85 7.00 16.19
CA LEU A 218 -9.92 6.85 15.18
C LEU A 218 -10.61 5.48 15.19
N ALA A 219 -9.86 4.38 15.28
CA ALA A 219 -10.41 3.04 15.14
C ALA A 219 -11.50 2.78 16.19
N SER A 220 -12.69 2.33 15.75
CA SER A 220 -13.78 2.03 16.69
C SER A 220 -13.64 0.67 17.38
N HIS A 221 -12.98 -0.33 16.76
CA HIS A 221 -12.90 -1.70 17.30
C HIS A 221 -11.48 -2.18 17.56
N ARG A 222 -10.52 -1.94 16.67
CA ARG A 222 -9.11 -2.31 16.89
C ARG A 222 -8.17 -1.59 15.94
N VAL A 223 -6.90 -1.54 16.34
CA VAL A 223 -5.78 -1.23 15.45
C VAL A 223 -4.96 -2.50 15.25
N VAL A 224 -4.48 -2.71 14.03
CA VAL A 224 -3.63 -3.84 13.64
C VAL A 224 -2.35 -3.30 13.03
N VAL A 225 -1.21 -3.65 13.59
CA VAL A 225 0.11 -3.25 13.08
C VAL A 225 0.87 -4.47 12.60
N LYS A 226 1.18 -4.52 11.31
CA LYS A 226 2.05 -5.56 10.74
C LYS A 226 3.51 -5.17 10.95
N ARG A 227 4.31 -6.13 11.39
CA ARG A 227 5.74 -5.96 11.65
C ARG A 227 6.54 -7.17 11.14
N PRO A 228 7.82 -7.00 10.79
CA PRO A 228 8.73 -8.14 10.72
C PRO A 228 8.72 -8.88 12.06
N ARG A 229 8.81 -10.21 12.03
CA ARG A 229 8.62 -11.04 13.24
C ARG A 229 9.49 -10.61 14.43
N LYS A 230 10.75 -10.24 14.18
CA LYS A 230 11.73 -9.85 15.21
C LYS A 230 11.85 -8.34 15.44
N ALA A 231 11.08 -7.51 14.70
CA ALA A 231 11.16 -6.08 14.88
C ALA A 231 10.58 -5.66 16.25
N PRO A 232 11.09 -4.57 16.89
CA PRO A 232 10.48 -4.05 18.08
C PRO A 232 9.02 -3.62 17.82
N ILE A 233 8.20 -3.52 18.84
CA ILE A 233 6.89 -2.86 18.75
C ILE A 233 7.09 -1.38 18.42
N ILE A 234 6.08 -0.75 17.82
CA ILE A 234 6.10 0.72 17.65
C ILE A 234 6.09 1.37 19.04
N GLU A 235 6.87 2.44 19.19
CA GLU A 235 6.89 3.22 20.42
C GLU A 235 5.48 3.74 20.76
N GLY A 236 5.07 3.55 22.02
CA GLY A 236 3.73 3.90 22.49
C GLY A 236 3.11 2.82 23.36
N PRO A 237 1.78 2.68 23.39
CA PRO A 237 1.11 1.65 24.17
C PRO A 237 1.48 0.24 23.67
N LYS A 238 1.48 -0.72 24.58
CA LYS A 238 1.72 -2.13 24.23
C LYS A 238 0.49 -2.72 23.54
N PRO A 239 0.69 -3.60 22.54
CA PRO A 239 -0.43 -4.35 21.96
C PRO A 239 -1.08 -5.27 23.01
N GLY A 240 -2.36 -5.51 22.89
CA GLY A 240 -3.07 -6.45 23.76
C GLY A 240 -2.63 -7.91 23.52
N TYR A 241 -2.33 -8.24 22.27
CA TYR A 241 -1.75 -9.54 21.85
C TYR A 241 -1.15 -9.44 20.46
N SER A 242 -0.38 -10.46 20.07
CA SER A 242 0.20 -10.56 18.73
C SER A 242 -0.10 -11.91 18.09
N LEU A 243 -0.28 -11.90 16.76
CA LEU A 243 -0.35 -13.11 15.94
C LEU A 243 0.99 -13.26 15.20
N GLU A 244 1.72 -14.33 15.49
CA GLU A 244 3.03 -14.56 14.90
C GLU A 244 2.97 -15.52 13.70
N GLY A 245 3.65 -15.14 12.61
CA GLY A 245 3.87 -15.96 11.43
C GLY A 245 5.34 -16.32 11.24
N LYS A 246 5.65 -16.90 10.08
CA LYS A 246 7.03 -17.31 9.75
C LYS A 246 7.97 -16.10 9.62
N SER A 247 7.56 -15.05 8.92
CA SER A 247 8.38 -13.85 8.61
C SER A 247 7.84 -12.56 9.19
N SER A 248 6.55 -12.49 9.50
CA SER A 248 5.86 -11.32 10.02
C SER A 248 5.02 -11.66 11.24
N ARG A 249 4.70 -10.67 12.04
CA ARG A 249 3.69 -10.72 13.09
C ARG A 249 2.72 -9.57 12.93
N TYR A 250 1.55 -9.70 13.55
CA TYR A 250 0.54 -8.65 13.65
C TYR A 250 0.35 -8.32 15.11
N ASP A 251 0.65 -7.08 15.50
CA ASP A 251 0.41 -6.56 16.83
C ASP A 251 -1.00 -5.97 16.86
N ILE A 252 -1.88 -6.47 17.73
CA ILE A 252 -3.29 -6.10 17.80
C ILE A 252 -3.55 -5.27 19.05
N TYR A 253 -4.21 -4.13 18.87
CA TYR A 253 -4.67 -3.21 19.89
C TYR A 253 -6.21 -3.25 19.93
N PRO A 254 -6.82 -4.16 20.71
CA PRO A 254 -8.26 -4.31 20.76
C PRO A 254 -8.90 -3.16 21.56
N LYS A 255 -10.06 -2.69 21.09
CA LYS A 255 -10.91 -1.70 21.78
C LYS A 255 -12.31 -2.24 22.05
N LYS A 256 -12.93 -2.85 21.04
CA LYS A 256 -14.28 -3.41 21.11
C LYS A 256 -14.36 -4.69 20.27
N ALA A 257 -15.18 -5.64 20.69
CA ALA A 257 -15.43 -6.84 19.89
C ALA A 257 -16.16 -6.49 18.59
N LEU A 258 -15.74 -7.13 17.47
CA LEU A 258 -16.47 -7.06 16.23
C LEU A 258 -17.73 -7.92 16.36
N GLY A 259 -18.89 -7.32 16.16
CA GLY A 259 -20.21 -8.00 16.14
C GLY A 259 -20.57 -8.49 14.74
N LYS A 260 -21.56 -9.40 14.65
CA LYS A 260 -22.29 -9.65 13.42
C LYS A 260 -23.11 -8.40 13.14
N GLY A 261 -22.95 -7.79 11.97
CA GLY A 261 -23.81 -6.69 11.50
C GLY A 261 -25.19 -7.18 11.15
#